data_d3d94106e9e37722f3ab7e3cd33e878e
#
_entry.id   d3d94106e9e37722f3ab7e3cd33e878e
#
_cell.length_a   1.000
_cell.length_b   1.000
_cell.length_c   1.000
_cell.angle_alpha   90.00
_cell.angle_beta   90.00
_cell.angle_gamma   90.00
#
_symmetry.space_group_name_H-M   'P 1'
#
loop_
_entity.id
_entity.type
_entity.pdbx_description
1 polymer ?
#
loop_
_entity_poly.entity_id
_entity_poly.type
_entity_poly.pdbx_seq_one_letter_code
_entity_poly.pdbx_strand_id
1 'polypeptide(L)'
;MEEEGQSSAPLLEEKQQTAWVEGCPGCAVDRRKAANPGIPYGSFIYVWIVTLCTALPISSLFPFLYFMIRDLNVAKRTEDIGFYAGFVGASFMFGRCLTSTAWGIAADRIGRKPVVMFGIFSVVVFNTLFGLSVSYWMAIVTRFLLGALNGLLGPIKAYAIEVCRSEHEALALSLVSTA
;
A
#
# COMPACT_ATOMS: atom_id res chain seq x y z
N MET A 1 22.63 30.42 51.63
CA MET A 1 21.78 30.59 50.43
C MET A 1 22.15 29.44 49.50
N GLU A 2 21.42 28.37 49.66
CA GLU A 2 21.55 27.15 48.83
C GLU A 2 20.52 27.31 47.72
N GLU A 3 20.99 27.42 46.47
CA GLU A 3 20.12 27.34 45.31
C GLU A 3 19.95 25.86 44.96
N GLU A 4 18.75 25.39 45.19
CA GLU A 4 18.27 24.09 44.74
C GLU A 4 18.34 23.99 43.21
N GLY A 5 19.31 23.20 42.74
CA GLY A 5 19.38 22.73 41.36
C GLY A 5 18.22 21.82 41.07
N GLN A 6 17.15 22.34 40.52
CA GLN A 6 16.00 21.59 40.03
C GLN A 6 16.43 20.84 38.78
N SER A 7 16.81 19.57 38.97
CA SER A 7 17.11 18.63 37.92
C SER A 7 15.84 18.43 37.06
N SER A 8 15.80 19.05 35.89
CA SER A 8 14.78 18.78 34.89
C SER A 8 15.05 17.37 34.30
N ALA A 9 14.46 16.36 34.89
CA ALA A 9 14.39 15.05 34.31
C ALA A 9 13.68 15.16 32.94
N PRO A 10 14.22 14.53 31.86
CA PRO A 10 13.59 14.63 30.57
C PRO A 10 12.19 13.98 30.60
N LEU A 11 11.19 14.74 30.20
CA LEU A 11 9.76 14.36 30.15
C LEU A 11 9.45 13.11 29.28
N LEU A 12 10.47 12.47 28.71
CA LEU A 12 10.36 11.31 27.84
C LEU A 12 10.50 9.96 28.54
N GLU A 13 10.78 9.91 29.84
CA GLU A 13 10.92 8.65 30.60
C GLU A 13 9.72 8.25 31.45
N GLU A 14 8.59 8.92 31.29
CA GLU A 14 7.35 8.37 31.83
C GLU A 14 6.95 7.16 30.97
N LYS A 15 7.50 5.99 31.28
CA LYS A 15 7.00 4.69 30.84
C LYS A 15 5.54 4.66 31.27
N GLN A 16 4.64 5.07 30.36
CA GLN A 16 3.21 4.81 30.50
C GLN A 16 3.08 3.31 30.73
N GLN A 17 2.76 2.94 31.96
CA GLN A 17 2.27 1.61 32.30
C GLN A 17 1.01 1.43 31.46
N THR A 18 1.16 0.81 30.28
CA THR A 18 0.05 0.52 29.39
C THR A 18 -0.87 -0.45 30.10
N ALA A 19 -1.97 0.08 30.65
CA ALA A 19 -3.02 -0.73 31.21
C ALA A 19 -3.64 -1.54 30.04
N TRP A 20 -3.35 -2.83 29.99
CA TRP A 20 -3.87 -3.74 28.98
C TRP A 20 -5.36 -3.93 29.20
N VAL A 21 -6.19 -3.52 28.24
CA VAL A 21 -7.64 -3.74 28.27
C VAL A 21 -7.95 -5.08 27.58
N GLU A 22 -8.63 -5.99 28.28
CA GLU A 22 -9.08 -7.25 27.70
C GLU A 22 -10.11 -6.98 26.59
N GLY A 23 -9.90 -7.61 25.41
CA GLY A 23 -10.78 -7.45 24.25
C GLY A 23 -10.40 -6.31 23.31
N CYS A 24 -9.38 -5.50 23.61
CA CYS A 24 -8.88 -4.47 22.70
C CYS A 24 -7.93 -5.07 21.65
N PRO A 25 -8.25 -5.00 20.33
CA PRO A 25 -7.38 -5.57 19.28
C PRO A 25 -6.02 -4.86 19.18
N GLY A 26 -5.94 -3.57 19.48
CA GLY A 26 -4.68 -2.81 19.53
C GLY A 26 -3.78 -3.29 20.67
N CYS A 27 -4.34 -3.51 21.88
CA CYS A 27 -3.60 -4.00 23.03
C CYS A 27 -3.00 -5.40 22.77
N ALA A 28 -3.65 -6.23 21.95
CA ALA A 28 -3.13 -7.55 21.57
C ALA A 28 -1.86 -7.44 20.70
N VAL A 29 -1.78 -6.45 19.82
CA VAL A 29 -0.61 -6.17 18.98
C VAL A 29 0.53 -5.64 19.85
N ASP A 30 0.26 -4.68 20.74
CA ASP A 30 1.26 -4.10 21.62
C ASP A 30 1.81 -5.12 22.62
N ARG A 31 0.97 -6.01 23.12
CA ARG A 31 1.38 -7.14 23.96
C ARG A 31 2.34 -8.08 23.21
N ARG A 32 2.08 -8.36 21.93
CA ARG A 32 3.00 -9.15 21.08
C ARG A 32 4.32 -8.45 20.86
N LYS A 33 4.31 -7.12 20.65
CA LYS A 33 5.52 -6.30 20.52
C LYS A 33 6.35 -6.31 21.82
N ALA A 34 5.67 -6.26 22.96
CA ALA A 34 6.35 -6.31 24.27
C ALA A 34 6.97 -7.69 24.57
N ALA A 35 6.25 -8.76 24.20
CA ALA A 35 6.69 -10.14 24.42
C ALA A 35 7.84 -10.58 23.52
N ASN A 36 7.91 -10.05 22.29
CA ASN A 36 8.95 -10.39 21.32
C ASN A 36 9.80 -9.16 20.97
N PRO A 37 10.97 -8.97 21.60
CA PRO A 37 11.84 -7.84 21.31
C PRO A 37 12.55 -7.92 19.96
N GLY A 38 12.43 -9.06 19.26
CA GLY A 38 13.05 -9.27 17.95
C GLY A 38 12.26 -8.69 16.77
N ILE A 39 12.91 -8.62 15.61
CA ILE A 39 12.32 -8.18 14.35
C ILE A 39 11.26 -9.22 13.92
N PRO A 40 10.01 -8.82 13.63
CA PRO A 40 8.94 -9.74 13.21
C PRO A 40 9.10 -10.14 11.73
N TYR A 41 10.09 -10.97 11.43
CA TYR A 41 10.44 -11.39 10.05
C TYR A 41 9.22 -11.92 9.27
N GLY A 42 8.35 -12.71 9.92
CA GLY A 42 7.16 -13.26 9.26
C GLY A 42 6.20 -12.19 8.75
N SER A 43 5.98 -11.13 9.54
CA SER A 43 5.13 -10.00 9.12
C SER A 43 5.81 -9.17 8.03
N PHE A 44 7.13 -9.03 8.09
CA PHE A 44 7.89 -8.31 7.07
C PHE A 44 7.88 -9.04 5.72
N ILE A 45 8.08 -10.34 5.72
CA ILE A 45 7.98 -11.16 4.51
C ILE A 45 6.58 -11.09 3.92
N TYR A 46 5.54 -11.15 4.76
CA TYR A 46 4.16 -11.00 4.29
C TYR A 46 3.93 -9.64 3.61
N VAL A 47 4.33 -8.55 4.26
CA VAL A 47 4.21 -7.20 3.71
C VAL A 47 4.99 -7.07 2.40
N TRP A 48 6.21 -7.60 2.34
CA TRP A 48 7.05 -7.56 1.15
C TRP A 48 6.44 -8.34 -0.02
N ILE A 49 5.97 -9.57 0.22
CA ILE A 49 5.31 -10.39 -0.81
C ILE A 49 4.05 -9.68 -1.34
N VAL A 50 3.21 -9.13 -0.46
CA VAL A 50 1.99 -8.43 -0.88
C VAL A 50 2.33 -7.20 -1.71
N THR A 51 3.33 -6.43 -1.31
CA THR A 51 3.77 -5.24 -2.06
C THR A 51 4.35 -5.65 -3.41
N LEU A 52 5.19 -6.68 -3.45
CA LEU A 52 5.75 -7.21 -4.69
C LEU A 52 4.66 -7.70 -5.66
N CYS A 53 3.68 -8.47 -5.17
CA CYS A 53 2.56 -8.94 -5.97
C CYS A 53 1.70 -7.82 -6.56
N THR A 54 1.65 -6.67 -5.89
CA THR A 54 0.92 -5.49 -6.39
C THR A 54 1.76 -4.61 -7.30
N ALA A 55 3.08 -4.60 -7.14
CA ALA A 55 4.00 -3.81 -7.96
C ALA A 55 4.31 -4.48 -9.31
N LEU A 56 4.46 -5.80 -9.34
CA LEU A 56 4.77 -6.56 -10.57
C LEU A 56 3.79 -6.31 -11.73
N PRO A 57 2.45 -6.34 -11.54
CA PRO A 57 1.50 -6.06 -12.60
C PRO A 57 1.61 -4.64 -13.16
N ILE A 58 2.04 -3.68 -12.34
CA ILE A 58 2.22 -2.30 -12.76
C ILE A 58 3.50 -2.16 -13.58
N SER A 59 4.59 -2.78 -13.12
CA SER A 59 5.89 -2.73 -13.82
C SER A 59 5.88 -3.48 -15.15
N SER A 60 5.22 -4.64 -15.22
CA SER A 60 5.08 -5.44 -16.45
C SER A 60 4.19 -4.78 -17.50
N LEU A 61 3.39 -3.79 -17.10
CA LEU A 61 2.48 -3.09 -17.99
C LEU A 61 3.22 -2.37 -19.13
N PHE A 62 4.28 -1.64 -18.82
CA PHE A 62 4.92 -0.73 -19.78
C PHE A 62 5.41 -1.43 -21.06
N PRO A 63 6.15 -2.55 -21.02
CA PRO A 63 6.54 -3.24 -22.24
C PRO A 63 5.36 -3.86 -22.99
N PHE A 64 4.36 -4.36 -22.29
CA PHE A 64 3.17 -4.96 -22.87
C PHE A 64 2.28 -3.94 -23.57
N LEU A 65 2.16 -2.75 -23.00
CA LEU A 65 1.26 -1.69 -23.45
C LEU A 65 1.57 -1.22 -24.88
N TYR A 66 2.84 -1.17 -25.24
CA TYR A 66 3.26 -0.84 -26.60
C TYR A 66 2.68 -1.81 -27.64
N PHE A 67 2.84 -3.10 -27.41
CA PHE A 67 2.33 -4.13 -28.33
C PHE A 67 0.80 -4.14 -28.40
N MET A 68 0.14 -3.98 -27.25
CA MET A 68 -1.31 -3.94 -27.17
C MET A 68 -1.91 -2.77 -27.97
N ILE A 69 -1.37 -1.56 -27.84
CA ILE A 69 -1.86 -0.38 -28.57
C ILE A 69 -1.62 -0.54 -30.07
N ARG A 70 -0.49 -1.14 -30.47
CA ARG A 70 -0.19 -1.44 -31.85
C ARG A 70 -1.18 -2.44 -32.44
N ASP A 71 -1.46 -3.53 -31.73
CA ASP A 71 -2.37 -4.59 -32.18
C ASP A 71 -3.82 -4.12 -32.27
N LEU A 72 -4.24 -3.22 -31.36
CA LEU A 72 -5.57 -2.59 -31.40
C LEU A 72 -5.71 -1.52 -32.50
N ASN A 73 -4.64 -1.22 -33.26
CA ASN A 73 -4.62 -0.23 -34.33
C ASN A 73 -5.23 1.14 -33.96
N VAL A 74 -5.03 1.56 -32.70
CA VAL A 74 -5.56 2.82 -32.18
C VAL A 74 -4.72 4.01 -32.65
N ALA A 75 -3.40 3.82 -32.71
CA ALA A 75 -2.46 4.84 -33.15
C ALA A 75 -2.26 4.79 -34.67
N LYS A 76 -2.47 5.91 -35.36
CA LYS A 76 -2.22 6.04 -36.81
C LYS A 76 -0.74 6.08 -37.15
N ARG A 77 0.10 6.54 -36.22
CA ARG A 77 1.56 6.63 -36.35
C ARG A 77 2.23 5.93 -35.16
N THR A 78 3.37 5.34 -35.39
CA THR A 78 4.16 4.68 -34.32
C THR A 78 4.57 5.66 -33.21
N GLU A 79 4.75 6.93 -33.55
CA GLU A 79 5.10 8.01 -32.62
C GLU A 79 3.98 8.31 -31.62
N ASP A 80 2.72 8.08 -32.00
CA ASP A 80 1.55 8.34 -31.16
C ASP A 80 1.31 7.24 -30.11
N ILE A 81 1.94 6.07 -30.25
CA ILE A 81 1.74 4.94 -29.32
C ILE A 81 2.08 5.33 -27.88
N GLY A 82 3.17 6.11 -27.69
CA GLY A 82 3.58 6.59 -26.38
C GLY A 82 2.53 7.48 -25.71
N PHE A 83 1.84 8.30 -26.50
CA PHE A 83 0.76 9.17 -26.01
C PHE A 83 -0.45 8.36 -25.53
N TYR A 84 -0.91 7.40 -26.31
CA TYR A 84 -2.00 6.50 -25.91
C TYR A 84 -1.63 5.63 -24.71
N ALA A 85 -0.38 5.18 -24.62
CA ALA A 85 0.14 4.47 -23.46
C ALA A 85 0.11 5.34 -22.19
N GLY A 86 0.47 6.61 -22.35
CA GLY A 86 0.40 7.59 -21.26
C GLY A 86 -1.01 7.76 -20.69
N PHE A 87 -2.04 7.79 -21.54
CA PHE A 87 -3.44 7.86 -21.09
C PHE A 87 -3.88 6.64 -20.26
N VAL A 88 -3.47 5.45 -20.65
CA VAL A 88 -3.77 4.22 -19.89
C VAL A 88 -3.09 4.25 -18.51
N GLY A 89 -1.83 4.72 -18.43
CA GLY A 89 -1.14 4.92 -17.16
C GLY A 89 -1.79 6.02 -16.30
N ALA A 90 -2.13 7.15 -16.92
CA ALA A 90 -2.77 8.29 -16.26
C ALA A 90 -4.16 7.92 -15.70
N SER A 91 -4.95 7.11 -16.41
CA SER A 91 -6.26 6.66 -15.93
C SER A 91 -6.18 5.88 -14.63
N PHE A 92 -5.17 5.02 -14.47
CA PHE A 92 -4.91 4.30 -13.23
C PHE A 92 -4.57 5.25 -12.07
N MET A 93 -3.65 6.20 -12.29
CA MET A 93 -3.27 7.19 -11.28
C MET A 93 -4.42 8.10 -10.89
N PHE A 94 -5.25 8.48 -11.87
CA PHE A 94 -6.42 9.31 -11.64
C PHE A 94 -7.48 8.57 -10.79
N GLY A 95 -7.81 7.32 -11.12
CA GLY A 95 -8.69 6.49 -10.31
C GLY A 95 -8.22 6.37 -8.87
N ARG A 96 -6.93 6.14 -8.68
CA ARG A 96 -6.31 6.04 -7.36
C ARG A 96 -6.33 7.35 -6.59
N CYS A 97 -6.09 8.49 -7.24
CA CYS A 97 -6.13 9.82 -6.63
C CYS A 97 -7.53 10.10 -6.03
N LEU A 98 -8.59 9.82 -6.79
CA LEU A 98 -9.97 10.06 -6.37
C LEU A 98 -10.38 9.24 -5.14
N THR A 99 -9.89 8.02 -5.01
CA THR A 99 -10.37 7.07 -3.99
C THR A 99 -9.41 6.84 -2.83
N SER A 100 -8.18 7.37 -2.90
CA SER A 100 -7.14 7.16 -1.87
C SER A 100 -7.61 7.53 -0.47
N THR A 101 -8.27 8.67 -0.32
CA THR A 101 -8.80 9.14 0.98
C THR A 101 -9.93 8.24 1.50
N ALA A 102 -10.84 7.81 0.61
CA ALA A 102 -11.93 6.90 0.97
C ALA A 102 -11.41 5.55 1.47
N TRP A 103 -10.39 5.01 0.81
CA TRP A 103 -9.72 3.77 1.24
C TRP A 103 -8.97 3.91 2.55
N GLY A 104 -8.36 5.07 2.82
CA GLY A 104 -7.76 5.36 4.13
C GLY A 104 -8.82 5.28 5.24
N ILE A 105 -9.93 5.99 5.09
CA ILE A 105 -11.04 6.00 6.05
C ILE A 105 -11.65 4.58 6.21
N ALA A 106 -11.81 3.84 5.11
CA ALA A 106 -12.32 2.48 5.15
C ALA A 106 -11.36 1.54 5.92
N ALA A 107 -10.06 1.66 5.72
CA ALA A 107 -9.06 0.87 6.42
C ALA A 107 -9.04 1.14 7.92
N ASP A 108 -9.27 2.39 8.34
CA ASP A 108 -9.33 2.76 9.75
C ASP A 108 -10.62 2.27 10.43
N ARG A 109 -11.75 2.20 9.70
CA ARG A 109 -13.04 1.75 10.24
C ARG A 109 -13.25 0.25 10.23
N ILE A 110 -12.92 -0.41 9.14
CA ILE A 110 -13.19 -1.84 8.90
C ILE A 110 -11.98 -2.68 9.33
N GLY A 111 -10.82 -2.06 9.40
CA GLY A 111 -9.55 -2.71 9.67
C GLY A 111 -8.72 -2.90 8.39
N ARG A 112 -7.42 -3.01 8.57
CA ARG A 112 -6.46 -3.01 7.43
C ARG A 112 -6.43 -4.33 6.68
N LYS A 113 -6.59 -5.47 7.38
CA LYS A 113 -6.55 -6.81 6.75
C LYS A 113 -7.61 -7.01 5.67
N PRO A 114 -8.93 -6.75 5.92
CA PRO A 114 -9.95 -6.94 4.89
C PRO A 114 -9.77 -5.99 3.70
N VAL A 115 -9.30 -4.76 3.92
CA VAL A 115 -9.01 -3.82 2.84
C VAL A 115 -7.87 -4.31 1.96
N VAL A 116 -6.80 -4.86 2.55
CA VAL A 116 -5.68 -5.47 1.81
C VAL A 116 -6.16 -6.67 1.00
N MET A 117 -6.96 -7.56 1.58
CA MET A 117 -7.51 -8.72 0.86
C MET A 117 -8.39 -8.32 -0.33
N PHE A 118 -9.26 -7.33 -0.13
CA PHE A 118 -10.09 -6.79 -1.20
C PHE A 118 -9.26 -6.15 -2.32
N GLY A 119 -8.22 -5.41 -1.96
CA GLY A 119 -7.31 -4.79 -2.91
C GLY A 119 -6.56 -5.83 -3.76
N ILE A 120 -6.04 -6.91 -3.15
CA ILE A 120 -5.38 -8.00 -3.89
C ILE A 120 -6.37 -8.66 -4.85
N PHE A 121 -7.58 -8.95 -4.41
CA PHE A 121 -8.62 -9.51 -5.27
C PHE A 121 -8.93 -8.60 -6.46
N SER A 122 -9.06 -7.29 -6.22
CA SER A 122 -9.26 -6.30 -7.27
C SER A 122 -8.11 -6.27 -8.28
N VAL A 123 -6.86 -6.38 -7.82
CA VAL A 123 -5.67 -6.46 -8.71
C VAL A 123 -5.77 -7.67 -9.63
N VAL A 124 -6.10 -8.85 -9.10
CA VAL A 124 -6.22 -10.07 -9.90
C VAL A 124 -7.31 -9.93 -10.95
N VAL A 125 -8.52 -9.51 -10.55
CA VAL A 125 -9.68 -9.41 -11.46
C VAL A 125 -9.43 -8.37 -12.55
N PHE A 126 -9.11 -7.14 -12.18
CA PHE A 126 -8.98 -6.06 -13.17
C PHE A 126 -7.72 -6.15 -14.01
N ASN A 127 -6.65 -6.74 -13.50
CA ASN A 127 -5.46 -6.98 -14.32
C ASN A 127 -5.71 -8.09 -15.36
N THR A 128 -6.47 -9.12 -15.00
CA THR A 128 -6.91 -10.17 -15.95
C THR A 128 -7.85 -9.57 -17.01
N LEU A 129 -8.84 -8.75 -16.61
CA LEU A 129 -9.73 -8.06 -17.54
C LEU A 129 -8.97 -7.10 -18.47
N PHE A 130 -7.95 -6.45 -17.96
CA PHE A 130 -7.08 -5.62 -18.79
C PHE A 130 -6.33 -6.43 -19.84
N GLY A 131 -5.77 -7.61 -19.46
CA GLY A 131 -5.10 -8.51 -20.41
C GLY A 131 -6.02 -9.07 -21.48
N LEU A 132 -7.33 -9.20 -21.19
CA LEU A 132 -8.37 -9.65 -22.11
C LEU A 132 -9.02 -8.50 -22.89
N SER A 133 -8.53 -7.28 -22.76
CA SER A 133 -9.15 -6.11 -23.41
C SER A 133 -9.01 -6.19 -24.93
N VAL A 134 -10.16 -6.13 -25.60
CA VAL A 134 -10.27 -6.13 -27.08
C VAL A 134 -10.45 -4.72 -27.65
N SER A 135 -10.57 -3.71 -26.79
CA SER A 135 -10.78 -2.32 -27.15
C SER A 135 -9.97 -1.40 -26.26
N TYR A 136 -9.46 -0.32 -26.83
CA TYR A 136 -8.70 0.71 -26.11
C TYR A 136 -9.52 1.34 -24.95
N TRP A 137 -10.79 1.60 -25.16
CA TRP A 137 -11.67 2.12 -24.11
C TRP A 137 -11.86 1.14 -22.94
N MET A 138 -11.94 -0.15 -23.23
CA MET A 138 -11.99 -1.19 -22.22
C MET A 138 -10.68 -1.21 -21.39
N ALA A 139 -9.55 -1.01 -22.05
CA ALA A 139 -8.26 -0.91 -21.37
C ALA A 139 -8.19 0.29 -20.42
N ILE A 140 -8.67 1.47 -20.84
CA ILE A 140 -8.74 2.67 -19.98
C ILE A 140 -9.66 2.44 -18.78
N VAL A 141 -10.87 1.94 -19.02
CA VAL A 141 -11.87 1.73 -17.96
C VAL A 141 -11.38 0.71 -16.93
N THR A 142 -10.83 -0.41 -17.38
CA THR A 142 -10.29 -1.43 -16.47
C THR A 142 -9.12 -0.91 -15.65
N ARG A 143 -8.25 -0.07 -16.20
CA ARG A 143 -7.15 0.58 -15.49
C ARG A 143 -7.65 1.65 -14.51
N PHE A 144 -8.63 2.41 -14.88
CA PHE A 144 -9.27 3.37 -13.98
C PHE A 144 -9.91 2.65 -12.77
N LEU A 145 -10.69 1.60 -13.02
CA LEU A 145 -11.33 0.81 -11.96
C LEU A 145 -10.28 0.11 -11.08
N LEU A 146 -9.20 -0.42 -11.68
CA LEU A 146 -8.10 -0.98 -10.91
C LEU A 146 -7.48 0.07 -10.00
N GLY A 147 -7.22 1.27 -10.49
CA GLY A 147 -6.72 2.39 -9.70
C GLY A 147 -7.67 2.76 -8.56
N ALA A 148 -8.97 2.88 -8.88
CA ALA A 148 -10.00 3.26 -7.92
C ALA A 148 -10.23 2.21 -6.81
N LEU A 149 -10.11 0.92 -7.10
CA LEU A 149 -10.32 -0.17 -6.15
C LEU A 149 -9.03 -0.63 -5.46
N ASN A 150 -7.86 -0.22 -5.95
CA ASN A 150 -6.56 -0.56 -5.39
C ASN A 150 -6.06 0.49 -4.39
N GLY A 151 -6.70 0.57 -3.24
CA GLY A 151 -6.29 1.44 -2.13
C GLY A 151 -5.20 0.87 -1.21
N LEU A 152 -4.38 -0.08 -1.68
CA LEU A 152 -3.49 -0.88 -0.85
C LEU A 152 -2.30 -0.15 -0.23
N LEU A 153 -1.71 0.83 -0.91
CA LEU A 153 -0.42 1.41 -0.48
C LEU A 153 -0.48 2.15 0.86
N GLY A 154 -1.59 2.83 1.16
CA GLY A 154 -1.78 3.48 2.46
C GLY A 154 -1.86 2.45 3.59
N PRO A 155 -2.87 1.56 3.55
CA PRO A 155 -3.07 0.54 4.56
C PRO A 155 -1.87 -0.39 4.79
N ILE A 156 -1.11 -0.75 3.74
CA ILE A 156 0.03 -1.66 3.89
C ILE A 156 1.22 -0.98 4.57
N LYS A 157 1.50 0.31 4.24
CA LYS A 157 2.52 1.10 4.93
C LYS A 157 2.18 1.27 6.40
N ALA A 158 0.94 1.63 6.68
CA ALA A 158 0.45 1.79 8.03
C ALA A 158 0.46 0.46 8.81
N TYR A 159 0.10 -0.66 8.17
CA TYR A 159 0.21 -1.99 8.79
C TYR A 159 1.68 -2.36 9.09
N ALA A 160 2.60 -2.05 8.19
CA ALA A 160 4.02 -2.30 8.38
C ALA A 160 4.55 -1.55 9.62
N ILE A 161 4.17 -0.29 9.81
CA ILE A 161 4.53 0.51 11.00
C ILE A 161 3.87 -0.05 12.26
N GLU A 162 2.60 -0.41 12.21
CA GLU A 162 1.88 -0.94 13.38
C GLU A 162 2.42 -2.26 13.91
N VAL A 163 2.94 -3.11 13.04
CA VAL A 163 3.48 -4.43 13.45
C VAL A 163 4.90 -4.30 14.01
N CYS A 164 5.61 -3.23 13.67
CA CYS A 164 6.97 -2.97 14.12
C CYS A 164 7.04 -2.19 15.44
N ARG A 165 8.17 -2.29 16.13
CA ARG A 165 8.58 -1.33 17.15
C ARG A 165 9.08 -0.05 16.47
N SER A 166 9.01 1.07 17.18
CA SER A 166 9.51 2.36 16.70
C SER A 166 10.97 2.31 16.20
N GLU A 167 11.79 1.47 16.82
CA GLU A 167 13.19 1.26 16.43
C GLU A 167 13.36 0.65 15.02
N HIS A 168 12.35 -0.07 14.51
CA HIS A 168 12.40 -0.81 13.25
C HIS A 168 11.46 -0.23 12.17
N GLU A 169 10.80 0.90 12.42
CA GLU A 169 9.89 1.54 11.47
C GLU A 169 10.56 1.91 10.14
N ALA A 170 11.80 2.41 10.23
CA ALA A 170 12.58 2.75 9.04
C ALA A 170 12.87 1.52 8.15
N LEU A 171 13.16 0.36 8.77
CA LEU A 171 13.35 -0.90 8.06
C LEU A 171 12.04 -1.38 7.42
N ALA A 172 10.91 -1.28 8.12
CA ALA A 172 9.62 -1.64 7.59
C ALA A 172 9.23 -0.81 6.37
N LEU A 173 9.42 0.50 6.43
CA LEU A 173 9.14 1.41 5.31
C LEU A 173 10.10 1.19 4.14
N SER A 174 11.37 0.90 4.39
CA SER A 174 12.34 0.59 3.34
C SER A 174 11.98 -0.70 2.59
N LEU A 175 11.53 -1.73 3.30
CA LEU A 175 11.07 -2.99 2.69
C LEU A 175 9.85 -2.78 1.78
N VAL A 176 8.89 -1.96 2.21
CA VAL A 176 7.73 -1.60 1.38
C VAL A 176 8.14 -0.80 0.13
N SER A 177 9.21 -0.03 0.23
CA SER A 177 9.70 0.79 -0.88
C SER A 177 10.60 0.02 -1.86
N THR A 178 11.15 -1.12 -1.44
CA THR A 178 12.07 -1.95 -2.24
C THR A 178 11.33 -3.01 -3.06
N ALA A 179 10.07 -3.31 -2.75
CA ALA A 179 9.24 -4.26 -3.48
C ALA A 179 8.48 -3.58 -4.61
#